data_2a6926eeb390f08976b56ddcb4c93f58
#
_entry.id   2a6926eeb390f08976b56ddcb4c93f58
#
_cell.length_a   1.000
_cell.length_b   1.000
_cell.length_c   1.000
_cell.angle_alpha   90.00
_cell.angle_beta   90.00
_cell.angle_gamma   90.00
#
_symmetry.space_group_name_H-M   'P 1'
#
loop_
_entity.id
_entity.type
_entity.pdbx_description
1 polymer ?
#
loop_
_entity_poly.entity_id
_entity_poly.type
_entity_poly.pdbx_seq_one_letter_code
_entity_poly.pdbx_strand_id
1 'polypeptide(L)'
;MAEAPIEMWEMQLAFAIGLLGIYVGWRGTIARMTGFYDLSGAAKSLLFGIVSGVLAASAIDALILAEVRNQSLNIISLSSIAFMIALAESSFVLFLLGRSRTVGLRACAPYGWTLGLGFGAMRSAHLNVRLFDPVVWEGTGFNAQNIALACLLTITTCLAHASIG
;
A
#
# COMPACT_ATOMS: atom_id res chain seq x y z
N MET A 1 -17.73 27.12 -5.28
CA MET A 1 -18.54 25.89 -5.50
C MET A 1 -17.86 24.81 -4.69
N ALA A 2 -18.56 24.12 -3.80
CA ALA A 2 -17.97 22.96 -3.12
C ALA A 2 -17.77 21.87 -4.18
N GLU A 3 -16.52 21.40 -4.32
CA GLU A 3 -16.23 20.28 -5.20
C GLU A 3 -16.94 19.04 -4.69
N ALA A 4 -17.50 18.25 -5.62
CA ALA A 4 -18.18 17.02 -5.27
C ALA A 4 -17.16 16.01 -4.72
N PRO A 5 -17.50 15.21 -3.70
CA PRO A 5 -16.62 14.16 -3.20
C PRO A 5 -16.35 13.12 -4.30
N ILE A 6 -15.30 12.32 -4.11
CA ILE A 6 -14.92 11.23 -5.02
C ILE A 6 -16.12 10.33 -5.38
N GLU A 7 -16.28 10.02 -6.66
CA GLU A 7 -17.32 9.13 -7.14
C GLU A 7 -16.96 7.65 -6.89
N MET A 8 -17.98 6.80 -6.79
CA MET A 8 -17.81 5.37 -6.50
C MET A 8 -16.90 4.67 -7.52
N TRP A 9 -17.03 4.99 -8.81
CA TRP A 9 -16.22 4.37 -9.86
C TRP A 9 -14.75 4.82 -9.83
N GLU A 10 -14.48 6.07 -9.42
CA GLU A 10 -13.12 6.59 -9.22
C GLU A 10 -12.43 5.86 -8.07
N MET A 11 -13.16 5.62 -6.97
CA MET A 11 -12.69 4.80 -5.87
C MET A 11 -12.38 3.36 -6.32
N GLN A 12 -13.26 2.73 -7.11
CA GLN A 12 -13.03 1.41 -7.66
C GLN A 12 -11.78 1.38 -8.55
N LEU A 13 -11.57 2.41 -9.37
CA LEU A 13 -10.38 2.53 -10.19
C LEU A 13 -9.10 2.71 -9.35
N ALA A 14 -9.16 3.48 -8.26
CA ALA A 14 -8.04 3.61 -7.32
C ALA A 14 -7.60 2.26 -6.76
N PHE A 15 -8.55 1.41 -6.37
CA PHE A 15 -8.27 0.04 -5.93
C PHE A 15 -7.77 -0.85 -7.08
N ALA A 16 -8.33 -0.75 -8.27
CA ALA A 16 -7.87 -1.50 -9.44
C ALA A 16 -6.42 -1.15 -9.79
N ILE A 17 -6.04 0.13 -9.73
CA ILE A 17 -4.65 0.58 -9.88
C ILE A 17 -3.78 -0.01 -8.76
N GLY A 18 -4.25 -0.04 -7.51
CA GLY A 18 -3.56 -0.68 -6.39
C GLY A 18 -3.17 -2.13 -6.68
N LEU A 19 -4.05 -2.90 -7.32
CA LEU A 19 -3.81 -4.29 -7.70
C LEU A 19 -2.76 -4.46 -8.82
N LEU A 20 -2.48 -3.43 -9.63
CA LEU A 20 -1.42 -3.48 -10.64
C LEU A 20 -0.05 -3.72 -10.01
N GLY A 21 0.19 -3.20 -8.81
CA GLY A 21 1.43 -3.44 -8.08
C GLY A 21 1.65 -4.92 -7.76
N ILE A 22 0.59 -5.64 -7.38
CA ILE A 22 0.64 -7.10 -7.18
C ILE A 22 0.98 -7.79 -8.49
N TYR A 23 0.30 -7.43 -9.57
CA TYR A 23 0.54 -8.04 -10.89
C TYR A 23 1.99 -7.86 -11.34
N VAL A 24 2.53 -6.64 -11.26
CA VAL A 24 3.91 -6.32 -11.65
C VAL A 24 4.91 -7.10 -10.79
N GLY A 25 4.76 -7.06 -9.47
CA GLY A 25 5.66 -7.76 -8.56
C GLY A 25 5.58 -9.29 -8.65
N TRP A 26 4.38 -9.83 -8.85
CA TRP A 26 4.19 -11.27 -9.04
C TRP A 26 4.82 -11.76 -10.34
N ARG A 27 4.53 -11.10 -11.47
CA ARG A 27 5.08 -11.45 -12.79
C ARG A 27 6.58 -11.21 -12.87
N GLY A 28 7.06 -10.15 -12.23
CA GLY A 28 8.47 -9.78 -12.23
C GLY A 28 9.36 -10.74 -11.43
N THR A 29 8.85 -11.29 -10.34
CA THR A 29 9.65 -12.07 -9.38
C THR A 29 9.12 -13.49 -9.22
N ILE A 30 7.95 -13.69 -8.63
CA ILE A 30 7.44 -15.02 -8.27
C ILE A 30 7.28 -15.93 -9.49
N ALA A 31 6.69 -15.42 -10.58
CA ALA A 31 6.48 -16.20 -11.80
C ALA A 31 7.79 -16.58 -12.51
N ARG A 32 8.91 -15.95 -12.18
CA ARG A 32 10.23 -16.23 -12.75
C ARG A 32 11.14 -17.05 -11.85
N MET A 33 10.72 -17.29 -10.59
CA MET A 33 11.51 -18.12 -9.66
C MET A 33 11.47 -19.57 -10.08
N THR A 34 12.62 -20.09 -10.52
CA THR A 34 12.79 -21.51 -10.80
C THR A 34 12.91 -22.30 -9.49
N GLY A 35 12.14 -23.39 -9.37
CA GLY A 35 12.19 -24.27 -8.18
C GLY A 35 11.29 -23.83 -7.00
N PHE A 36 10.54 -22.75 -7.16
CA PHE A 36 9.53 -22.37 -6.18
C PHE A 36 8.16 -22.95 -6.57
N TYR A 37 7.70 -23.94 -5.80
CA TYR A 37 6.47 -24.66 -6.10
C TYR A 37 5.32 -24.42 -5.13
N ASP A 38 5.55 -23.72 -4.00
CA ASP A 38 4.51 -23.46 -3.01
C ASP A 38 3.72 -22.17 -3.29
N LEU A 39 3.01 -22.18 -4.41
CA LEU A 39 2.12 -21.06 -4.79
C LEU A 39 0.98 -20.86 -3.78
N SER A 40 0.55 -21.94 -3.08
CA SER A 40 -0.47 -21.85 -2.05
C SER A 40 -0.01 -21.02 -0.85
N GLY A 41 1.23 -21.25 -0.39
CA GLY A 41 1.84 -20.46 0.68
C GLY A 41 2.04 -19.00 0.29
N ALA A 42 2.51 -18.75 -0.94
CA ALA A 42 2.66 -17.41 -1.47
C ALA A 42 1.32 -16.66 -1.58
N ALA A 43 0.26 -17.33 -2.04
CA ALA A 43 -1.08 -16.75 -2.11
C ALA A 43 -1.65 -16.44 -0.72
N LYS A 44 -1.46 -17.32 0.26
CA LYS A 44 -1.84 -17.06 1.67
C LYS A 44 -1.10 -15.86 2.22
N SER A 45 0.22 -15.77 2.00
CA SER A 45 1.05 -14.65 2.43
C SER A 45 0.57 -13.33 1.80
N LEU A 46 0.25 -13.34 0.51
CA LEU A 46 -0.33 -12.21 -0.20
C LEU A 46 -1.65 -11.75 0.46
N LEU A 47 -2.56 -12.68 0.76
CA LEU A 47 -3.84 -12.36 1.41
C LEU A 47 -3.64 -11.78 2.80
N PHE A 48 -2.69 -12.30 3.59
CA PHE A 48 -2.31 -11.69 4.87
C PHE A 48 -1.77 -10.27 4.68
N GLY A 49 -0.96 -10.03 3.65
CA GLY A 49 -0.49 -8.71 3.27
C GLY A 49 -1.63 -7.76 2.95
N ILE A 50 -2.60 -8.21 2.16
CA ILE A 50 -3.81 -7.43 1.81
C ILE A 50 -4.57 -7.03 3.07
N VAL A 51 -4.92 -8.00 3.92
CA VAL A 51 -5.69 -7.73 5.15
C VAL A 51 -4.94 -6.79 6.09
N SER A 52 -3.65 -7.07 6.33
CA SER A 52 -2.82 -6.24 7.21
C SER A 52 -2.59 -4.84 6.63
N GLY A 53 -2.48 -4.71 5.30
CA GLY A 53 -2.34 -3.43 4.60
C GLY A 53 -3.59 -2.55 4.75
N VAL A 54 -4.80 -3.14 4.63
CA VAL A 54 -6.06 -2.42 4.89
C VAL A 54 -6.12 -1.93 6.34
N LEU A 55 -5.80 -2.81 7.30
CA LEU A 55 -5.83 -2.44 8.73
C LEU A 55 -4.82 -1.32 9.04
N ALA A 56 -3.59 -1.43 8.53
CA ALA A 56 -2.57 -0.41 8.74
C ALA A 56 -2.95 0.92 8.08
N ALA A 57 -3.44 0.91 6.83
CA ALA A 57 -3.88 2.10 6.13
C ALA A 57 -5.02 2.81 6.89
N SER A 58 -6.02 2.05 7.35
CA SER A 58 -7.13 2.59 8.12
C SER A 58 -6.69 3.15 9.48
N ALA A 59 -5.76 2.48 10.16
CA ALA A 59 -5.22 2.95 11.43
C ALA A 59 -4.40 4.25 11.25
N ILE A 60 -3.56 4.33 10.24
CA ILE A 60 -2.79 5.55 9.92
C ILE A 60 -3.72 6.71 9.60
N ASP A 61 -4.77 6.45 8.83
CA ASP A 61 -5.77 7.46 8.53
C ASP A 61 -6.46 8.00 9.77
N ALA A 62 -6.94 7.11 10.62
CA ALA A 62 -7.71 7.48 11.80
C ALA A 62 -6.85 8.14 12.88
N LEU A 63 -5.60 7.69 13.08
CA LEU A 63 -4.76 8.11 14.21
C LEU A 63 -3.78 9.24 13.87
N ILE A 64 -3.33 9.32 12.61
CA ILE A 64 -2.28 10.26 12.22
C ILE A 64 -2.83 11.30 11.24
N LEU A 65 -3.41 10.86 10.12
CA LEU A 65 -3.79 11.77 9.05
C LEU A 65 -5.03 12.61 9.40
N ALA A 66 -5.91 12.14 10.27
CA ALA A 66 -7.03 12.92 10.77
C ALA A 66 -6.57 14.16 11.54
N GLU A 67 -5.52 14.02 12.36
CA GLU A 67 -4.92 15.13 13.11
C GLU A 67 -4.13 16.08 12.21
N VAL A 68 -3.37 15.53 11.26
CA VAL A 68 -2.51 16.27 10.34
C VAL A 68 -3.30 17.13 9.36
N ARG A 69 -4.48 16.67 8.94
CA ARG A 69 -5.31 17.32 7.93
C ARG A 69 -5.68 18.77 8.27
N ASN A 70 -5.80 19.09 9.54
CA ASN A 70 -6.22 20.41 10.02
C ASN A 70 -5.06 21.32 10.40
N GLN A 71 -3.80 20.89 10.17
CA GLN A 71 -2.61 21.62 10.54
C GLN A 71 -1.89 22.18 9.30
N SER A 72 -1.47 23.43 9.34
CA SER A 72 -0.56 23.99 8.34
C SER A 72 0.86 23.52 8.62
N LEU A 73 1.25 22.40 8.01
CA LEU A 73 2.57 21.82 8.19
C LEU A 73 3.58 22.40 7.19
N ASN A 74 4.78 22.66 7.67
CA ASN A 74 5.91 22.92 6.80
C ASN A 74 6.46 21.62 6.19
N ILE A 75 7.29 21.73 5.16
CA ILE A 75 7.83 20.58 4.44
C ILE A 75 8.66 19.64 5.33
N ILE A 76 9.34 20.18 6.34
CA ILE A 76 10.16 19.40 7.28
C ILE A 76 9.27 18.55 8.18
N SER A 77 8.21 19.12 8.75
CA SER A 77 7.25 18.40 9.57
C SER A 77 6.52 17.32 8.77
N LEU A 78 6.12 17.64 7.53
CA LEU A 78 5.47 16.67 6.65
C LEU A 78 6.41 15.49 6.32
N SER A 79 7.67 15.78 5.99
CA SER A 79 8.68 14.74 5.71
C SER A 79 8.95 13.87 6.94
N SER A 80 9.02 14.47 8.13
CA SER A 80 9.20 13.72 9.39
C SER A 80 8.04 12.78 9.67
N ILE A 81 6.80 13.24 9.48
CA ILE A 81 5.60 12.41 9.65
C ILE A 81 5.59 11.26 8.63
N ALA A 82 5.89 11.56 7.35
CA ALA A 82 5.97 10.54 6.31
C ALA A 82 7.04 9.47 6.64
N PHE A 83 8.19 9.88 7.15
CA PHE A 83 9.25 8.97 7.58
C PHE A 83 8.81 8.10 8.77
N MET A 84 8.16 8.67 9.78
CA MET A 84 7.63 7.92 10.92
C MET A 84 6.58 6.91 10.49
N ILE A 85 5.69 7.28 9.56
CA ILE A 85 4.70 6.35 8.98
C ILE A 85 5.41 5.20 8.26
N ALA A 86 6.41 5.49 7.41
CA ALA A 86 7.17 4.47 6.69
C ALA A 86 7.90 3.51 7.64
N LEU A 87 8.48 4.01 8.73
CA LEU A 87 9.10 3.17 9.78
C LEU A 87 8.08 2.29 10.49
N ALA A 88 6.91 2.84 10.83
CA ALA A 88 5.84 2.08 11.49
C ALA A 88 5.32 0.96 10.58
N GLU A 89 5.07 1.25 9.30
CA GLU A 89 4.64 0.27 8.31
C GLU A 89 5.68 -0.84 8.12
N SER A 90 6.95 -0.47 7.96
CA SER A 90 8.06 -1.43 7.82
C SER A 90 8.20 -2.33 9.05
N SER A 91 8.13 -1.73 10.25
CA SER A 91 8.19 -2.47 11.51
C SER A 91 7.00 -3.42 11.67
N PHE A 92 5.82 -3.02 11.22
CA PHE A 92 4.63 -3.86 11.26
C PHE A 92 4.75 -5.05 10.31
N VAL A 93 5.24 -4.86 9.09
CA VAL A 93 5.50 -5.95 8.13
C VAL A 93 6.52 -6.95 8.72
N LEU A 94 7.64 -6.45 9.27
CA LEU A 94 8.65 -7.29 9.90
C LEU A 94 8.10 -8.03 11.14
N PHE A 95 7.24 -7.38 11.94
CA PHE A 95 6.57 -8.02 13.06
C PHE A 95 5.68 -9.18 12.62
N LEU A 96 4.91 -9.02 11.53
CA LEU A 96 4.07 -10.08 10.98
C LEU A 96 4.91 -11.27 10.50
N LEU A 97 6.03 -11.01 9.83
CA LEU A 97 6.96 -12.05 9.37
C LEU A 97 7.63 -12.78 10.54
N GLY A 98 7.98 -12.06 11.61
CA GLY A 98 8.53 -12.66 12.82
C GLY A 98 7.56 -13.57 13.58
N ARG A 99 6.24 -13.45 13.34
CA ARG A 99 5.17 -14.26 13.92
C ARG A 99 4.77 -15.46 13.07
N SER A 100 5.69 -16.03 12.31
CA SER A 100 5.45 -17.13 11.38
C SER A 100 4.66 -18.31 11.96
N ARG A 101 4.86 -18.67 13.24
CA ARG A 101 4.11 -19.71 13.93
C ARG A 101 2.63 -19.36 14.14
N THR A 102 2.32 -18.10 14.43
CA THR A 102 0.95 -17.63 14.71
C THR A 102 0.16 -17.44 13.41
N VAL A 103 0.85 -16.99 12.35
CA VAL A 103 0.25 -16.70 11.05
C VAL A 103 0.31 -17.93 10.11
N GLY A 104 1.01 -19.00 10.51
CA GLY A 104 1.17 -20.21 9.70
C GLY A 104 2.05 -20.00 8.45
N LEU A 105 2.81 -18.92 8.42
CA LEU A 105 3.72 -18.61 7.33
C LEU A 105 5.11 -19.17 7.65
N ARG A 106 5.78 -19.73 6.65
CA ARG A 106 7.20 -20.07 6.76
C ARG A 106 8.02 -18.82 6.51
N ALA A 107 9.07 -18.62 7.31
CA ALA A 107 10.02 -17.54 7.08
C ALA A 107 10.88 -17.87 5.85
N CYS A 108 10.45 -17.44 4.67
CA CYS A 108 11.25 -17.50 3.44
C CYS A 108 11.00 -16.27 2.58
N ALA A 109 12.00 -15.87 1.81
CA ALA A 109 11.96 -14.67 0.99
C ALA A 109 10.74 -14.58 0.05
N PRO A 110 10.27 -15.65 -0.64
CA PRO A 110 9.07 -15.55 -1.45
C PRO A 110 7.79 -15.19 -0.69
N TYR A 111 7.66 -15.63 0.55
CA TYR A 111 6.48 -15.30 1.37
C TYR A 111 6.54 -13.88 1.90
N GLY A 112 7.73 -13.43 2.32
CA GLY A 112 7.94 -12.03 2.67
C GLY A 112 7.65 -11.11 1.51
N TRP A 113 8.19 -11.43 0.33
CA TRP A 113 7.91 -10.68 -0.90
C TRP A 113 6.42 -10.57 -1.19
N THR A 114 5.68 -11.68 -1.17
CA THR A 114 4.24 -11.67 -1.48
C THR A 114 3.41 -10.98 -0.41
N LEU A 115 3.79 -11.10 0.87
CA LEU A 115 3.17 -10.34 1.96
C LEU A 115 3.34 -8.84 1.74
N GLY A 116 4.56 -8.40 1.45
CA GLY A 116 4.86 -7.00 1.17
C GLY A 116 4.13 -6.46 -0.06
N LEU A 117 3.99 -7.27 -1.13
CA LEU A 117 3.19 -6.90 -2.30
C LEU A 117 1.73 -6.64 -1.94
N GLY A 118 1.11 -7.53 -1.16
CA GLY A 118 -0.27 -7.38 -0.72
C GLY A 118 -0.47 -6.15 0.17
N PHE A 119 0.45 -5.96 1.12
CA PHE A 119 0.46 -4.80 2.01
C PHE A 119 0.59 -3.48 1.23
N GLY A 120 1.60 -3.38 0.37
CA GLY A 120 1.87 -2.20 -0.45
C GLY A 120 0.73 -1.88 -1.42
N ALA A 121 0.06 -2.90 -1.97
CA ALA A 121 -1.09 -2.71 -2.85
C ALA A 121 -2.27 -2.04 -2.14
N MET A 122 -2.60 -2.47 -0.93
CA MET A 122 -3.68 -1.87 -0.16
C MET A 122 -3.32 -0.48 0.35
N ARG A 123 -2.06 -0.30 0.77
CA ARG A 123 -1.56 1.01 1.15
C ARG A 123 -1.61 2.02 -0.01
N SER A 124 -1.16 1.61 -1.19
CA SER A 124 -1.22 2.46 -2.39
C SER A 124 -2.65 2.71 -2.85
N ALA A 125 -3.54 1.72 -2.82
CA ALA A 125 -4.94 1.91 -3.15
C ALA A 125 -5.59 2.99 -2.28
N HIS A 126 -5.29 2.99 -0.98
CA HIS A 126 -5.78 4.00 -0.04
C HIS A 126 -5.24 5.41 -0.35
N LEU A 127 -3.96 5.51 -0.71
CA LEU A 127 -3.36 6.77 -1.16
C LEU A 127 -3.95 7.26 -2.48
N ASN A 128 -4.24 6.34 -3.42
CA ASN A 128 -4.85 6.67 -4.70
C ASN A 128 -6.28 7.20 -4.54
N VAL A 129 -7.08 6.65 -3.61
CA VAL A 129 -8.40 7.19 -3.27
C VAL A 129 -8.28 8.65 -2.83
N ARG A 130 -7.30 8.95 -1.98
CA ARG A 130 -7.05 10.33 -1.53
C ARG A 130 -6.54 11.25 -2.64
N LEU A 131 -5.75 10.71 -3.56
CA LEU A 131 -5.23 11.45 -4.71
C LEU A 131 -6.35 11.81 -5.70
N PHE A 132 -7.38 10.97 -5.81
CA PHE A 132 -8.53 11.19 -6.69
C PHE A 132 -9.64 12.02 -6.04
N ASP A 133 -9.62 12.19 -4.72
CA ASP A 133 -10.62 12.99 -4.01
C ASP A 133 -10.25 14.48 -4.05
N PRO A 134 -11.02 15.32 -4.80
CA PRO A 134 -10.69 16.73 -4.95
C PRO A 134 -10.86 17.55 -3.65
N VAL A 135 -11.56 16.98 -2.65
CA VAL A 135 -11.79 17.66 -1.36
C VAL A 135 -10.58 17.54 -0.42
N VAL A 136 -9.65 16.62 -0.69
CA VAL A 136 -8.54 16.32 0.24
C VAL A 136 -7.46 17.39 0.21
N TRP A 137 -7.06 17.83 -0.98
CA TRP A 137 -5.98 18.81 -1.15
C TRP A 137 -6.11 19.56 -2.49
N GLU A 138 -5.58 20.76 -2.57
CA GLU A 138 -5.44 21.50 -3.82
C GLU A 138 -4.54 20.72 -4.81
N GLY A 139 -5.06 20.44 -6.00
CA GLY A 139 -4.39 19.64 -7.03
C GLY A 139 -4.71 18.14 -7.00
N THR A 140 -5.45 17.65 -5.99
CA THR A 140 -6.06 16.31 -6.05
C THR A 140 -7.27 16.32 -6.97
N GLY A 141 -7.77 15.14 -7.30
CA GLY A 141 -8.92 14.96 -8.18
C GLY A 141 -8.61 14.02 -9.34
N PHE A 142 -9.64 13.61 -10.05
CA PHE A 142 -9.53 12.65 -11.13
C PHE A 142 -9.10 13.31 -12.43
N ASN A 143 -7.83 13.15 -12.80
CA ASN A 143 -7.24 13.64 -14.03
C ASN A 143 -6.10 12.72 -14.52
N ALA A 144 -5.67 12.90 -15.78
CA ALA A 144 -4.66 12.04 -16.38
C ALA A 144 -3.31 12.06 -15.64
N GLN A 145 -2.92 13.22 -15.10
CA GLN A 145 -1.68 13.36 -14.33
C GLN A 145 -1.75 12.56 -13.02
N ASN A 146 -2.87 12.65 -12.29
CA ASN A 146 -3.06 11.93 -11.03
C ASN A 146 -3.21 10.43 -11.27
N ILE A 147 -3.79 9.98 -12.40
CA ILE A 147 -3.82 8.57 -12.78
C ILE A 147 -2.39 8.04 -13.01
N ALA A 148 -1.57 8.78 -13.77
CA ALA A 148 -0.18 8.39 -13.99
C ALA A 148 0.62 8.35 -12.67
N LEU A 149 0.42 9.33 -11.80
CA LEU A 149 1.04 9.39 -10.48
C LEU A 149 0.57 8.21 -9.59
N ALA A 150 -0.72 7.86 -9.62
CA ALA A 150 -1.28 6.73 -8.90
C ALA A 150 -0.64 5.39 -9.34
N CYS A 151 -0.44 5.19 -10.65
CA CYS A 151 0.24 4.01 -11.17
C CYS A 151 1.71 3.94 -10.70
N LEU A 152 2.43 5.04 -10.77
CA LEU A 152 3.82 5.12 -10.32
C LEU A 152 3.93 4.88 -8.81
N LEU A 153 3.08 5.54 -8.03
CA LEU A 153 3.00 5.40 -6.58
C LEU A 153 2.71 3.96 -6.19
N THR A 154 1.78 3.31 -6.87
CA THR A 154 1.42 1.92 -6.62
C THR A 154 2.60 0.97 -6.85
N ILE A 155 3.28 1.08 -8.00
CA ILE A 155 4.41 0.21 -8.32
C ILE A 155 5.53 0.42 -7.30
N THR A 156 5.90 1.67 -7.01
CA THR A 156 6.97 1.98 -6.06
C THR A 156 6.65 1.52 -4.64
N THR A 157 5.44 1.75 -4.16
CA THR A 157 5.01 1.34 -2.81
C THR A 157 4.98 -0.18 -2.68
N CYS A 158 4.42 -0.89 -3.67
CA CYS A 158 4.40 -2.35 -3.67
C CYS A 158 5.81 -2.96 -3.66
N LEU A 159 6.71 -2.48 -4.52
CA LEU A 159 8.07 -2.98 -4.58
C LEU A 159 8.88 -2.63 -3.33
N ALA A 160 8.67 -1.44 -2.76
CA ALA A 160 9.31 -1.04 -1.51
C ALA A 160 8.92 -1.98 -0.36
N HIS A 161 7.62 -2.21 -0.14
CA HIS A 161 7.17 -3.14 0.91
C HIS A 161 7.58 -4.59 0.63
N ALA A 162 7.56 -5.04 -0.63
CA ALA A 162 8.03 -6.36 -1.00
C ALA A 162 9.52 -6.55 -0.70
N SER A 163 10.34 -5.52 -0.87
CA SER A 163 11.79 -5.59 -0.59
C SER A 163 12.14 -5.61 0.90
N ILE A 164 11.21 -5.20 1.77
CA ILE A 164 11.35 -5.27 3.23
C ILE A 164 10.94 -6.64 3.75
N GLY A 165 9.94 -7.27 3.14
CA GLY A 165 9.43 -8.61 3.49
C GLY A 165 10.26 -9.72 2.89
#